data_1ed047afb9886666be724e6a96d8de7e
#
_entry.id   1ed047afb9886666be724e6a96d8de7e
#
_cell.length_a   1.000
_cell.length_b   1.000
_cell.length_c   1.000
_cell.angle_alpha   90.00
_cell.angle_beta   90.00
_cell.angle_gamma   90.00
#
_symmetry.space_group_name_H-M   'P 1'
#
loop_
_entity.id
_entity.type
_entity.pdbx_description
1 polymer ?
#
loop_
_entity_poly.entity_id
_entity_poly.type
_entity_poly.pdbx_seq_one_letter_code
_entity_poly.pdbx_strand_id
1 'polypeptide(L)'
;MPAFHAACFRSAECSTAVLNIGGIANFTLIPQDFAADVLGFDCGPGNMLLDHWMQTAQGLPYDSDGSYARSGSIDQALLALMLTDPYFDRPIPKSTGREYFSPSWLDEKFHASGEFRCAADMPDERRRSIAAVLTELTARSAVDALIRWLPDVQRLYLCGGGALNSFLCERIRIALDAAGAHTVALCSTAACGIDPMAVEGAAFAWLAHQWFLRQPGNLPAATHAAGPRRLGCLYPAS
;
A
#
# COMPACT_ATOMS: atom_id res chain seq x y z
N MET A 1 10.37 1.00 -8.44
CA MET A 1 10.44 1.34 -6.99
C MET A 1 11.36 0.40 -6.20
N PRO A 2 11.33 -0.96 -6.30
CA PRO A 2 12.09 -1.84 -5.41
C PRO A 2 13.60 -1.61 -5.37
N ALA A 3 14.24 -1.32 -6.50
CA ALA A 3 15.69 -1.05 -6.54
C ALA A 3 16.08 0.23 -5.75
N PHE A 4 15.27 1.29 -5.87
CA PHE A 4 15.46 2.52 -5.11
C PHE A 4 15.22 2.28 -3.62
N HIS A 5 14.14 1.58 -3.27
CA HIS A 5 13.85 1.26 -1.87
C HIS A 5 14.99 0.43 -1.24
N ALA A 6 15.51 -0.56 -1.96
CA ALA A 6 16.65 -1.34 -1.49
C ALA A 6 17.90 -0.46 -1.28
N ALA A 7 18.15 0.50 -2.18
CA ALA A 7 19.29 1.41 -2.04
C ALA A 7 19.17 2.35 -0.82
N CYS A 8 17.94 2.74 -0.43
CA CYS A 8 17.70 3.69 0.66
C CYS A 8 17.41 3.05 2.02
N PHE A 9 16.76 1.87 2.03
CA PHE A 9 16.16 1.31 3.26
C PHE A 9 16.72 -0.06 3.65
N ARG A 10 17.63 -0.66 2.87
CA ARG A 10 18.27 -1.92 3.25
C ARG A 10 19.13 -1.73 4.49
N SER A 11 19.02 -2.66 5.43
CA SER A 11 19.77 -2.67 6.67
C SER A 11 20.45 -4.04 6.85
N ALA A 12 21.68 -4.03 7.39
CA ALA A 12 22.34 -5.26 7.83
C ALA A 12 21.84 -5.72 9.22
N GLU A 13 21.08 -4.89 9.91
CA GLU A 13 20.63 -5.15 11.27
C GLU A 13 19.25 -5.81 11.35
N CYS A 14 18.40 -5.58 10.32
CA CYS A 14 17.02 -6.05 10.35
C CYS A 14 16.41 -6.18 8.96
N SER A 15 15.42 -7.08 8.84
CA SER A 15 14.53 -7.12 7.68
C SER A 15 13.60 -5.91 7.68
N THR A 16 13.53 -5.22 6.55
CA THR A 16 12.73 -4.00 6.38
C THR A 16 11.70 -4.16 5.26
N ALA A 17 10.61 -3.43 5.36
CA ALA A 17 9.63 -3.31 4.30
C ALA A 17 9.29 -1.85 4.05
N VAL A 18 8.97 -1.51 2.81
CA VAL A 18 8.41 -0.21 2.42
C VAL A 18 7.03 -0.45 1.85
N LEU A 19 6.02 0.14 2.48
CA LEU A 19 4.63 0.15 2.02
C LEU A 19 4.32 1.53 1.44
N ASN A 20 4.15 1.57 0.13
CA ASN A 20 3.63 2.75 -0.53
C ASN A 20 2.11 2.65 -0.62
N ILE A 21 1.40 3.63 -0.05
CA ILE A 21 -0.06 3.69 -0.04
C ILE A 21 -0.50 4.86 -0.93
N GLY A 22 -0.58 4.58 -2.22
CA GLY A 22 -1.23 5.42 -3.22
C GLY A 22 -2.67 4.98 -3.46
N GLY A 23 -3.16 5.07 -4.68
CA GLY A 23 -4.45 4.48 -5.06
C GLY A 23 -4.46 2.96 -4.87
N ILE A 24 -3.38 2.30 -5.27
CA ILE A 24 -3.04 0.90 -4.95
C ILE A 24 -1.95 0.90 -3.88
N ALA A 25 -2.03 -0.04 -2.95
CA ALA A 25 -1.00 -0.28 -1.96
C ALA A 25 0.00 -1.31 -2.46
N ASN A 26 1.30 -1.01 -2.38
CA ASN A 26 2.34 -1.91 -2.84
C ASN A 26 3.51 -1.99 -1.87
N PHE A 27 4.11 -3.17 -1.81
CA PHE A 27 5.27 -3.46 -0.98
C PHE A 27 6.58 -3.51 -1.77
N THR A 28 7.65 -3.12 -1.09
CA THR A 28 9.00 -3.63 -1.32
C THR A 28 9.45 -4.33 -0.05
N LEU A 29 9.69 -5.64 -0.12
CA LEU A 29 10.23 -6.44 0.97
C LEU A 29 11.74 -6.56 0.82
N ILE A 30 12.47 -6.20 1.86
CA ILE A 30 13.93 -6.09 1.86
C ILE A 30 14.45 -6.95 3.02
N PRO A 31 14.78 -8.23 2.75
CA PRO A 31 15.34 -9.10 3.78
C PRO A 31 16.66 -8.57 4.34
N GLN A 32 16.96 -8.89 5.61
CA GLN A 32 18.23 -8.60 6.25
C GLN A 32 19.39 -9.31 5.53
N ASP A 33 19.16 -10.54 5.09
CA ASP A 33 20.14 -11.28 4.30
C ASP A 33 20.35 -10.61 2.94
N PHE A 34 21.55 -10.13 2.68
CA PHE A 34 21.93 -9.49 1.41
C PHE A 34 21.94 -10.46 0.23
N ALA A 35 22.01 -11.78 0.46
CA ALA A 35 21.90 -12.80 -0.56
C ALA A 35 20.45 -13.09 -0.94
N ALA A 36 19.49 -12.74 -0.08
CA ALA A 36 18.07 -12.92 -0.37
C ALA A 36 17.53 -11.84 -1.32
N ASP A 37 16.58 -12.26 -2.14
CA ASP A 37 15.95 -11.40 -3.13
C ASP A 37 15.09 -10.31 -2.48
N VAL A 38 15.19 -9.09 -3.01
CA VAL A 38 14.23 -8.03 -2.74
C VAL A 38 13.01 -8.23 -3.63
N LEU A 39 11.84 -8.30 -3.01
CA LEU A 39 10.58 -8.55 -3.70
C LEU A 39 9.72 -7.29 -3.77
N GLY A 40 8.92 -7.19 -4.82
CA GLY A 40 7.97 -6.09 -5.01
C GLY A 40 6.64 -6.61 -5.53
N PHE A 41 5.52 -6.17 -4.96
CA PHE A 41 4.18 -6.58 -5.39
C PHE A 41 3.10 -5.62 -4.86
N ASP A 42 1.92 -5.65 -5.50
CA ASP A 42 0.74 -4.92 -5.03
C ASP A 42 -0.01 -5.79 -4.02
N CYS A 43 -0.26 -5.26 -2.82
CA CYS A 43 -0.91 -6.02 -1.76
C CYS A 43 -2.44 -5.87 -1.74
N GLY A 44 -2.99 -4.81 -2.33
CA GLY A 44 -4.43 -4.59 -2.38
C GLY A 44 -4.81 -3.14 -2.70
N PRO A 45 -6.06 -2.75 -2.48
CA PRO A 45 -6.48 -1.36 -2.63
C PRO A 45 -5.75 -0.52 -1.59
N GLY A 46 -5.21 0.62 -2.04
CA GLY A 46 -4.73 1.66 -1.13
C GLY A 46 -5.88 2.62 -0.79
N ASN A 47 -5.75 3.87 -1.22
CA ASN A 47 -6.77 4.89 -0.98
C ASN A 47 -7.92 4.86 -1.99
N MET A 48 -7.78 4.21 -3.15
CA MET A 48 -8.69 4.41 -4.28
C MET A 48 -10.16 4.07 -3.98
N LEU A 49 -10.42 3.02 -3.20
CA LEU A 49 -11.81 2.68 -2.84
C LEU A 49 -12.37 3.67 -1.82
N LEU A 50 -11.55 4.09 -0.86
CA LEU A 50 -11.91 5.11 0.12
C LEU A 50 -12.13 6.47 -0.57
N ASP A 51 -11.25 6.89 -1.47
CA ASP A 51 -11.38 8.15 -2.23
C ASP A 51 -12.64 8.14 -3.08
N HIS A 52 -12.92 7.03 -3.78
CA HIS A 52 -14.18 6.86 -4.51
C HIS A 52 -15.40 6.96 -3.58
N TRP A 53 -15.33 6.31 -2.41
CA TRP A 53 -16.41 6.38 -1.43
C TRP A 53 -16.61 7.79 -0.90
N MET A 54 -15.54 8.51 -0.57
CA MET A 54 -15.61 9.89 -0.12
C MET A 54 -16.22 10.82 -1.17
N GLN A 55 -15.85 10.64 -2.45
CA GLN A 55 -16.45 11.39 -3.54
C GLN A 55 -17.96 11.12 -3.66
N THR A 56 -18.37 9.86 -3.51
CA THR A 56 -19.78 9.46 -3.65
C THR A 56 -20.62 9.85 -2.43
N ALA A 57 -20.08 9.66 -1.22
CA ALA A 57 -20.80 9.84 0.03
C ALA A 57 -20.77 11.28 0.59
N GLN A 58 -19.71 12.04 0.26
CA GLN A 58 -19.47 13.37 0.83
C GLN A 58 -19.16 14.45 -0.23
N GLY A 59 -18.95 14.09 -1.50
CA GLY A 59 -18.50 15.02 -2.53
C GLY A 59 -17.06 15.48 -2.35
N LEU A 60 -16.26 14.78 -1.51
CA LEU A 60 -14.88 15.11 -1.22
C LEU A 60 -13.90 14.19 -1.95
N PRO A 61 -12.73 14.68 -2.39
CA PRO A 61 -11.79 13.87 -3.17
C PRO A 61 -11.08 12.78 -2.34
N TYR A 62 -10.98 12.92 -1.03
CA TYR A 62 -10.38 11.97 -0.10
C TYR A 62 -10.81 12.25 1.35
N ASP A 63 -10.56 11.31 2.26
CA ASP A 63 -10.77 11.48 3.71
C ASP A 63 -9.53 12.10 4.36
N SER A 64 -9.59 13.40 4.63
CA SER A 64 -8.47 14.13 5.23
C SER A 64 -8.17 13.60 6.63
N ASP A 65 -6.93 13.11 6.83
CA ASP A 65 -6.44 12.51 8.07
C ASP A 65 -7.28 11.31 8.56
N GLY A 66 -8.13 10.74 7.70
CA GLY A 66 -9.03 9.64 8.05
C GLY A 66 -10.13 10.02 9.04
N SER A 67 -10.45 11.31 9.15
CA SER A 67 -11.36 11.83 10.17
C SER A 67 -12.79 11.35 10.01
N TYR A 68 -13.25 11.17 8.77
CA TYR A 68 -14.59 10.65 8.49
C TYR A 68 -14.68 9.16 8.82
N ALA A 69 -13.74 8.36 8.35
CA ALA A 69 -13.65 6.93 8.63
C ALA A 69 -13.48 6.66 10.14
N ARG A 70 -12.67 7.45 10.84
CA ARG A 70 -12.48 7.35 12.31
C ARG A 70 -13.77 7.51 13.09
N SER A 71 -14.72 8.27 12.58
CA SER A 71 -16.03 8.50 13.23
C SER A 71 -17.03 7.36 12.99
N GLY A 72 -16.69 6.39 12.14
CA GLY A 72 -17.51 5.21 11.86
C GLY A 72 -17.10 3.99 12.69
N SER A 73 -17.94 2.97 12.69
CA SER A 73 -17.65 1.66 13.26
C SER A 73 -17.33 0.66 12.16
N ILE A 74 -16.36 -0.23 12.39
CA ILE A 74 -15.97 -1.25 11.42
C ILE A 74 -17.01 -2.37 11.43
N ASP A 75 -17.73 -2.53 10.32
CA ASP A 75 -18.60 -3.68 10.08
C ASP A 75 -17.75 -4.90 9.75
N GLN A 76 -17.59 -5.79 10.73
CA GLN A 76 -16.74 -6.98 10.61
C GLN A 76 -17.25 -7.97 9.57
N ALA A 77 -18.57 -8.04 9.33
CA ALA A 77 -19.15 -8.94 8.34
C ALA A 77 -18.82 -8.47 6.91
N LEU A 78 -18.97 -7.16 6.66
CA LEU A 78 -18.60 -6.56 5.38
C LEU A 78 -17.10 -6.65 5.12
N LEU A 79 -16.27 -6.36 6.14
CA LEU A 79 -14.82 -6.50 6.05
C LEU A 79 -14.42 -7.93 5.72
N ALA A 80 -14.96 -8.92 6.44
CA ALA A 80 -14.67 -10.33 6.19
C ALA A 80 -15.04 -10.73 4.76
N LEU A 81 -16.21 -10.31 4.27
CA LEU A 81 -16.62 -10.52 2.88
C LEU A 81 -15.64 -9.92 1.87
N MET A 82 -15.15 -8.71 2.11
CA MET A 82 -14.17 -8.06 1.22
C MET A 82 -12.83 -8.81 1.21
N LEU A 83 -12.37 -9.26 2.37
CA LEU A 83 -11.12 -10.00 2.52
C LEU A 83 -11.16 -11.42 1.92
N THR A 84 -12.34 -11.98 1.59
CA THR A 84 -12.43 -13.26 0.84
C THR A 84 -12.08 -13.13 -0.64
N ASP A 85 -11.75 -11.93 -1.12
CA ASP A 85 -11.40 -11.75 -2.52
C ASP A 85 -10.16 -12.56 -2.88
N PRO A 86 -10.21 -13.38 -3.96
CA PRO A 86 -9.12 -14.29 -4.33
C PRO A 86 -7.81 -13.57 -4.68
N TYR A 87 -7.84 -12.27 -4.94
CA TYR A 87 -6.63 -11.48 -5.16
C TYR A 87 -5.67 -11.55 -3.97
N PHE A 88 -6.19 -11.50 -2.73
CA PHE A 88 -5.35 -11.47 -1.54
C PHE A 88 -4.53 -12.75 -1.37
N ASP A 89 -5.05 -13.89 -1.82
CA ASP A 89 -4.38 -15.20 -1.74
C ASP A 89 -3.42 -15.52 -2.89
N ARG A 90 -3.39 -14.68 -3.93
CA ARG A 90 -2.47 -14.90 -5.06
C ARG A 90 -1.01 -14.92 -4.60
N PRO A 91 -0.17 -15.82 -5.16
CA PRO A 91 1.26 -15.80 -4.89
C PRO A 91 1.92 -14.53 -5.44
N ILE A 92 3.03 -14.13 -4.81
CA ILE A 92 3.86 -13.04 -5.30
C ILE A 92 4.92 -13.55 -6.30
N PRO A 93 5.38 -12.70 -7.24
CA PRO A 93 4.93 -11.32 -7.44
C PRO A 93 3.55 -11.26 -8.10
N LYS A 94 2.71 -10.35 -7.62
CA LYS A 94 1.39 -10.07 -8.17
C LYS A 94 1.21 -8.57 -8.37
N SER A 95 0.39 -8.21 -9.33
CA SER A 95 0.07 -6.82 -9.66
C SER A 95 -1.43 -6.65 -9.82
N THR A 96 -1.92 -5.45 -9.53
CA THR A 96 -3.30 -5.05 -9.69
C THR A 96 -3.39 -3.58 -10.08
N GLY A 97 -4.60 -3.11 -10.38
CA GLY A 97 -4.83 -1.72 -10.77
C GLY A 97 -6.28 -1.30 -10.50
N ARG A 98 -6.60 -0.11 -10.99
CA ARG A 98 -7.93 0.50 -10.84
C ARG A 98 -9.03 -0.28 -11.55
N GLU A 99 -8.66 -1.11 -12.52
CA GLU A 99 -9.55 -1.99 -13.25
C GLU A 99 -10.05 -3.16 -12.40
N TYR A 100 -9.26 -3.61 -11.41
CA TYR A 100 -9.62 -4.69 -10.51
C TYR A 100 -10.39 -4.17 -9.30
N PHE A 101 -9.74 -3.40 -8.42
CA PHE A 101 -10.39 -2.76 -7.29
C PHE A 101 -11.11 -1.50 -7.75
N SER A 102 -12.21 -1.68 -8.43
CA SER A 102 -13.00 -0.63 -9.10
C SER A 102 -14.26 -0.28 -8.30
N PRO A 103 -14.98 0.80 -8.67
CA PRO A 103 -16.31 1.04 -8.15
C PRO A 103 -17.24 -0.16 -8.30
N SER A 104 -17.19 -0.86 -9.45
CA SER A 104 -18.00 -2.06 -9.68
C SER A 104 -17.66 -3.20 -8.74
N TRP A 105 -16.37 -3.38 -8.38
CA TRP A 105 -15.96 -4.35 -7.35
C TRP A 105 -16.60 -4.01 -5.99
N LEU A 106 -16.63 -2.73 -5.62
CA LEU A 106 -17.26 -2.28 -4.39
C LEU A 106 -18.77 -2.54 -4.40
N ASP A 107 -19.45 -2.23 -5.52
CA ASP A 107 -20.86 -2.49 -5.70
C ASP A 107 -21.19 -3.99 -5.60
N GLU A 108 -20.35 -4.87 -6.18
CA GLU A 108 -20.50 -6.32 -6.04
C GLU A 108 -20.42 -6.77 -4.58
N LYS A 109 -19.48 -6.24 -3.79
CA LYS A 109 -19.35 -6.55 -2.37
C LYS A 109 -20.57 -6.04 -1.56
N PHE A 110 -21.09 -4.86 -1.90
CA PHE A 110 -22.31 -4.34 -1.27
C PHE A 110 -23.52 -5.22 -1.59
N HIS A 111 -23.72 -5.60 -2.86
CA HIS A 111 -24.79 -6.51 -3.23
C HIS A 111 -24.68 -7.86 -2.49
N ALA A 112 -23.48 -8.42 -2.43
CA ALA A 112 -23.24 -9.68 -1.72
C ALA A 112 -23.47 -9.59 -0.20
N SER A 113 -23.31 -8.40 0.39
CA SER A 113 -23.64 -8.14 1.81
C SER A 113 -25.11 -7.84 2.07
N GLY A 114 -25.94 -7.73 1.02
CA GLY A 114 -27.33 -7.31 1.12
C GLY A 114 -27.54 -5.79 1.18
N GLU A 115 -26.50 -5.00 0.92
CA GLU A 115 -26.60 -3.54 0.84
C GLU A 115 -26.97 -3.12 -0.58
N PHE A 116 -28.21 -2.64 -0.76
CA PHE A 116 -28.75 -2.28 -2.08
C PHE A 116 -29.01 -0.78 -2.25
N ARG A 117 -28.57 0.03 -1.27
CA ARG A 117 -28.81 1.47 -1.30
C ARG A 117 -27.62 2.19 -1.95
N CYS A 118 -27.92 3.22 -2.72
CA CYS A 118 -26.87 4.14 -3.12
C CYS A 118 -26.40 4.98 -1.91
N ALA A 119 -25.18 5.51 -1.96
CA ALA A 119 -24.62 6.27 -0.85
C ALA A 119 -25.50 7.46 -0.41
N ALA A 120 -26.19 8.10 -1.35
CA ALA A 120 -27.09 9.24 -1.08
C ALA A 120 -28.28 8.87 -0.18
N ASP A 121 -28.76 7.61 -0.30
CA ASP A 121 -29.93 7.12 0.45
C ASP A 121 -29.56 6.44 1.77
N MET A 122 -28.25 6.30 2.04
CA MET A 122 -27.77 5.70 3.30
C MET A 122 -27.76 6.71 4.43
N PRO A 123 -28.09 6.27 5.69
CA PRO A 123 -27.83 7.07 6.88
C PRO A 123 -26.35 7.44 6.98
N ASP A 124 -26.03 8.61 7.53
CA ASP A 124 -24.64 9.08 7.65
C ASP A 124 -23.79 8.14 8.50
N GLU A 125 -24.34 7.52 9.53
CA GLU A 125 -23.68 6.48 10.34
C GLU A 125 -23.22 5.30 9.46
N ARG A 126 -24.07 4.83 8.54
CA ARG A 126 -23.70 3.73 7.62
C ARG A 126 -22.62 4.16 6.65
N ARG A 127 -22.68 5.38 6.13
CA ARG A 127 -21.64 5.92 5.24
C ARG A 127 -20.28 6.01 5.93
N ARG A 128 -20.24 6.43 7.21
CA ARG A 128 -19.00 6.44 8.01
C ARG A 128 -18.50 5.05 8.31
N SER A 129 -19.39 4.12 8.61
CA SER A 129 -19.05 2.71 8.81
C SER A 129 -18.37 2.12 7.58
N ILE A 130 -18.88 2.37 6.37
CA ILE A 130 -18.26 1.91 5.13
C ILE A 130 -16.87 2.53 4.94
N ALA A 131 -16.70 3.84 5.20
CA ALA A 131 -15.37 4.46 5.16
C ALA A 131 -14.38 3.80 6.13
N ALA A 132 -14.84 3.47 7.35
CA ALA A 132 -14.03 2.76 8.34
C ALA A 132 -13.66 1.34 7.85
N VAL A 133 -14.58 0.62 7.22
CA VAL A 133 -14.32 -0.71 6.64
C VAL A 133 -13.29 -0.63 5.52
N LEU A 134 -13.38 0.35 4.62
CA LEU A 134 -12.43 0.51 3.51
C LEU A 134 -11.03 0.88 4.01
N THR A 135 -10.92 1.69 5.06
CA THR A 135 -9.64 1.97 5.73
C THR A 135 -9.06 0.71 6.36
N GLU A 136 -9.89 -0.06 7.05
CA GLU A 136 -9.48 -1.33 7.67
C GLU A 136 -9.07 -2.37 6.62
N LEU A 137 -9.77 -2.45 5.50
CA LEU A 137 -9.42 -3.34 4.39
C LEU A 137 -8.00 -3.06 3.88
N THR A 138 -7.65 -1.78 3.68
CA THR A 138 -6.30 -1.38 3.29
C THR A 138 -5.26 -1.81 4.34
N ALA A 139 -5.54 -1.57 5.62
CA ALA A 139 -4.63 -1.93 6.71
C ALA A 139 -4.44 -3.45 6.81
N ARG A 140 -5.54 -4.22 6.80
CA ARG A 140 -5.50 -5.69 6.96
C ARG A 140 -4.87 -6.36 5.76
N SER A 141 -5.25 -6.01 4.53
CA SER A 141 -4.65 -6.60 3.33
C SER A 141 -3.14 -6.36 3.24
N ALA A 142 -2.68 -5.19 3.68
CA ALA A 142 -1.25 -4.89 3.75
C ALA A 142 -0.56 -5.72 4.83
N VAL A 143 -1.08 -5.74 6.06
CA VAL A 143 -0.42 -6.46 7.17
C VAL A 143 -0.43 -7.96 6.95
N ASP A 144 -1.53 -8.55 6.48
CA ASP A 144 -1.62 -9.98 6.18
C ASP A 144 -0.60 -10.38 5.10
N ALA A 145 -0.43 -9.56 4.07
CA ALA A 145 0.60 -9.77 3.05
C ALA A 145 2.02 -9.62 3.61
N LEU A 146 2.27 -8.63 4.46
CA LEU A 146 3.59 -8.41 5.07
C LEU A 146 4.03 -9.61 5.91
N ILE A 147 3.18 -10.06 6.84
CA ILE A 147 3.50 -11.17 7.73
C ILE A 147 3.63 -12.49 6.97
N ARG A 148 2.83 -12.69 5.93
CA ARG A 148 2.89 -13.88 5.07
C ARG A 148 4.23 -14.00 4.33
N TRP A 149 4.78 -12.88 3.81
CA TRP A 149 5.90 -12.90 2.89
C TRP A 149 7.23 -12.39 3.49
N LEU A 150 7.19 -11.72 4.63
CA LEU A 150 8.37 -11.31 5.40
C LEU A 150 8.07 -11.41 6.91
N PRO A 151 7.91 -12.65 7.44
CA PRO A 151 7.49 -12.86 8.83
C PRO A 151 8.50 -12.36 9.88
N ASP A 152 9.76 -12.20 9.49
CA ASP A 152 10.85 -11.69 10.32
C ASP A 152 11.05 -10.17 10.19
N VAL A 153 10.10 -9.45 9.58
CA VAL A 153 10.15 -8.00 9.45
C VAL A 153 10.26 -7.32 10.81
N GLN A 154 11.17 -6.36 10.92
CA GLN A 154 11.38 -5.60 12.15
C GLN A 154 11.10 -4.10 11.95
N ARG A 155 11.06 -3.62 10.71
CA ARG A 155 10.78 -2.22 10.40
C ARG A 155 9.91 -2.09 9.16
N LEU A 156 8.83 -1.34 9.29
CA LEU A 156 7.91 -1.01 8.20
C LEU A 156 7.91 0.50 7.97
N TYR A 157 8.36 0.92 6.80
CA TYR A 157 8.28 2.32 6.36
C TYR A 157 7.02 2.56 5.54
N LEU A 158 6.31 3.64 5.85
CA LEU A 158 5.14 4.10 5.11
C LEU A 158 5.47 5.28 4.22
N CYS A 159 4.97 5.28 2.99
CA CYS A 159 5.02 6.41 2.06
C CYS A 159 3.75 6.48 1.20
N GLY A 160 3.68 7.51 0.34
CA GLY A 160 2.48 7.84 -0.41
C GLY A 160 1.44 8.60 0.43
N GLY A 161 0.34 8.98 -0.18
CA GLY A 161 -0.72 9.78 0.47
C GLY A 161 -1.33 9.12 1.70
N GLY A 162 -1.44 7.79 1.72
CA GLY A 162 -1.95 7.05 2.87
C GLY A 162 -1.06 7.14 4.12
N ALA A 163 0.23 7.43 3.98
CA ALA A 163 1.12 7.67 5.11
C ALA A 163 0.79 8.96 5.90
N LEU A 164 -0.01 9.85 5.31
CA LEU A 164 -0.50 11.09 5.93
C LEU A 164 -1.87 10.90 6.61
N ASN A 165 -2.51 9.75 6.45
CA ASN A 165 -3.77 9.42 7.08
C ASN A 165 -3.49 8.77 8.45
N SER A 166 -3.62 9.53 9.54
CA SER A 166 -3.30 9.06 10.89
C SER A 166 -4.19 7.90 11.33
N PHE A 167 -5.46 7.88 10.90
CA PHE A 167 -6.35 6.76 11.21
C PHE A 167 -5.91 5.47 10.50
N LEU A 168 -5.52 5.53 9.25
CA LEU A 168 -4.98 4.37 8.53
C LEU A 168 -3.68 3.86 9.18
N CYS A 169 -2.78 4.76 9.57
CA CYS A 169 -1.55 4.39 10.28
C CYS A 169 -1.84 3.69 11.61
N GLU A 170 -2.83 4.18 12.37
CA GLU A 170 -3.31 3.54 13.59
C GLU A 170 -3.90 2.16 13.32
N ARG A 171 -4.71 2.00 12.24
CA ARG A 171 -5.27 0.69 11.87
C ARG A 171 -4.19 -0.30 11.45
N ILE A 172 -3.16 0.13 10.74
CA ILE A 172 -1.99 -0.69 10.42
C ILE A 172 -1.28 -1.15 11.71
N ARG A 173 -1.09 -0.25 12.71
CA ARG A 173 -0.49 -0.62 13.98
C ARG A 173 -1.32 -1.67 14.71
N ILE A 174 -2.63 -1.46 14.80
CA ILE A 174 -3.56 -2.41 15.43
C ILE A 174 -3.53 -3.77 14.70
N ALA A 175 -3.50 -3.79 13.38
CA ALA A 175 -3.41 -5.02 12.60
C ALA A 175 -2.09 -5.76 12.82
N LEU A 176 -0.96 -5.06 12.90
CA LEU A 176 0.35 -5.64 13.25
C LEU A 176 0.31 -6.28 14.65
N ASP A 177 -0.27 -5.57 15.62
CA ASP A 177 -0.39 -6.07 17.00
C ASP A 177 -1.27 -7.32 17.06
N ALA A 178 -2.40 -7.31 16.34
CA ALA A 178 -3.29 -8.48 16.25
C ALA A 178 -2.63 -9.69 15.56
N ALA A 179 -1.69 -9.45 14.64
CA ALA A 179 -0.88 -10.48 13.98
C ALA A 179 0.33 -10.96 14.83
N GLY A 180 0.48 -10.47 16.08
CA GLY A 180 1.60 -10.81 16.94
C GLY A 180 2.91 -10.08 16.60
N ALA A 181 2.88 -9.12 15.69
CA ALA A 181 4.04 -8.37 15.22
C ALA A 181 4.26 -7.04 16.01
N HIS A 182 4.11 -7.09 17.33
CA HIS A 182 4.18 -5.93 18.24
C HIS A 182 5.53 -5.20 18.18
N THR A 183 6.61 -5.90 17.85
CA THR A 183 7.97 -5.36 17.82
C THR A 183 8.31 -4.67 16.50
N VAL A 184 7.47 -4.75 15.48
CA VAL A 184 7.69 -4.08 14.21
C VAL A 184 7.64 -2.56 14.40
N ALA A 185 8.75 -1.89 14.14
CA ALA A 185 8.81 -0.43 14.15
C ALA A 185 8.07 0.13 12.93
N LEU A 186 6.94 0.79 13.15
CA LEU A 186 6.19 1.49 12.12
C LEU A 186 6.71 2.93 11.99
N CYS A 187 7.26 3.28 10.85
CA CYS A 187 7.91 4.56 10.60
C CYS A 187 7.40 5.20 9.31
N SER A 188 7.42 6.53 9.24
CA SER A 188 7.35 7.24 7.96
C SER A 188 8.73 7.24 7.29
N THR A 189 8.79 7.27 5.95
CA THR A 189 10.05 7.49 5.20
C THR A 189 10.74 8.81 5.55
N ALA A 190 10.01 9.76 6.13
CA ALA A 190 10.58 11.00 6.68
C ALA A 190 11.63 10.73 7.77
N ALA A 191 11.54 9.62 8.52
CA ALA A 191 12.54 9.21 9.49
C ALA A 191 13.92 8.92 8.86
N CYS A 192 13.95 8.64 7.54
CA CYS A 192 15.16 8.47 6.75
C CYS A 192 15.47 9.69 5.86
N GLY A 193 14.84 10.84 6.12
CA GLY A 193 15.06 12.07 5.38
C GLY A 193 14.36 12.15 4.01
N ILE A 194 13.42 11.25 3.72
CA ILE A 194 12.66 11.24 2.47
C ILE A 194 11.19 11.50 2.79
N ASP A 195 10.67 12.67 2.35
CA ASP A 195 9.26 12.98 2.49
C ASP A 195 8.39 11.88 1.87
N PRO A 196 7.35 11.38 2.57
CA PRO A 196 6.47 10.32 2.07
C PRO A 196 5.86 10.61 0.69
N MET A 197 5.60 11.87 0.37
CA MET A 197 5.05 12.30 -0.92
C MET A 197 6.12 12.48 -2.00
N ALA A 198 7.39 12.57 -1.62
CA ALA A 198 8.51 12.78 -2.53
C ALA A 198 9.23 11.48 -2.93
N VAL A 199 8.85 10.32 -2.37
CA VAL A 199 9.53 9.03 -2.61
C VAL A 199 9.57 8.68 -4.10
N GLU A 200 8.49 8.91 -4.84
CA GLU A 200 8.44 8.64 -6.28
C GLU A 200 9.37 9.57 -7.06
N GLY A 201 9.35 10.87 -6.76
CA GLY A 201 10.27 11.84 -7.36
C GLY A 201 11.73 11.53 -7.06
N ALA A 202 12.04 11.15 -5.82
CA ALA A 202 13.37 10.71 -5.41
C ALA A 202 13.82 9.44 -6.15
N ALA A 203 12.91 8.49 -6.38
CA ALA A 203 13.21 7.29 -7.15
C ALA A 203 13.54 7.60 -8.62
N PHE A 204 12.83 8.53 -9.26
CA PHE A 204 13.16 8.97 -10.62
C PHE A 204 14.51 9.71 -10.67
N ALA A 205 14.81 10.56 -9.70
CA ALA A 205 16.11 11.21 -9.59
C ALA A 205 17.24 10.19 -9.40
N TRP A 206 17.03 9.17 -8.55
CA TRP A 206 17.95 8.06 -8.36
C TRP A 206 18.15 7.24 -9.66
N LEU A 207 17.08 6.95 -10.41
CA LEU A 207 17.17 6.26 -11.70
C LEU A 207 17.99 7.06 -12.73
N ALA A 208 17.82 8.38 -12.78
CA ALA A 208 18.64 9.25 -13.62
C ALA A 208 20.11 9.18 -13.20
N HIS A 209 20.40 9.22 -11.91
CA HIS A 209 21.75 9.07 -11.38
C HIS A 209 22.36 7.69 -11.75
N GLN A 210 21.64 6.59 -11.58
CA GLN A 210 22.08 5.25 -12.01
C GLN A 210 22.39 5.22 -13.52
N TRP A 211 21.57 5.92 -14.32
CA TRP A 211 21.80 5.99 -15.75
C TRP A 211 23.15 6.65 -16.09
N PHE A 212 23.50 7.77 -15.44
CA PHE A 212 24.81 8.45 -15.62
C PHE A 212 25.96 7.58 -15.12
N LEU A 213 25.80 6.86 -14.02
CA LEU A 213 26.80 5.94 -13.50
C LEU A 213 26.90 4.63 -14.30
N ARG A 214 26.06 4.42 -15.31
CA ARG A 214 25.95 3.18 -16.10
C ARG A 214 25.61 1.96 -15.24
N GLN A 215 24.91 2.16 -14.14
CA GLN A 215 24.47 1.12 -13.21
C GLN A 215 23.05 0.66 -13.52
N PRO A 216 22.66 -0.58 -13.14
CA PRO A 216 21.29 -1.05 -13.25
C PRO A 216 20.31 -0.23 -12.41
N GLY A 217 19.12 0.02 -12.95
CA GLY A 217 18.02 0.66 -12.24
C GLY A 217 16.91 -0.30 -11.81
N ASN A 218 17.05 -1.61 -12.09
CA ASN A 218 16.07 -2.63 -11.76
C ASN A 218 16.67 -3.74 -10.88
N LEU A 219 15.78 -4.48 -10.22
CA LEU A 219 16.06 -5.74 -9.55
C LEU A 219 15.29 -6.85 -10.27
N PRO A 220 15.96 -7.79 -10.95
CA PRO A 220 15.29 -8.83 -11.72
C PRO A 220 14.29 -9.67 -10.92
N ALA A 221 14.60 -10.02 -9.69
CA ALA A 221 13.71 -10.77 -8.80
C ALA A 221 12.39 -10.07 -8.54
N ALA A 222 12.38 -8.73 -8.47
CA ALA A 222 11.17 -7.94 -8.23
C ALA A 222 10.33 -7.72 -9.50
N THR A 223 10.91 -7.90 -10.70
CA THR A 223 10.26 -7.54 -11.97
C THR A 223 10.16 -8.70 -12.96
N HIS A 224 10.76 -9.86 -12.65
CA HIS A 224 10.97 -11.00 -13.55
C HIS A 224 11.69 -10.64 -14.85
N ALA A 225 12.48 -9.55 -14.84
CA ALA A 225 13.31 -9.19 -15.95
C ALA A 225 14.43 -10.23 -16.14
N ALA A 226 14.83 -10.48 -17.40
CA ALA A 226 15.86 -11.46 -17.75
C ALA A 226 17.27 -11.12 -17.20
N GLY A 227 17.44 -9.96 -16.56
CA GLY A 227 18.70 -9.55 -15.92
C GLY A 227 18.72 -8.06 -15.57
N PRO A 228 19.80 -7.61 -14.92
CA PRO A 228 19.99 -6.20 -14.61
C PRO A 228 20.01 -5.34 -15.87
N ARG A 229 19.37 -4.18 -15.84
CA ARG A 229 19.32 -3.23 -16.97
C ARG A 229 19.47 -1.80 -16.49
N ARG A 230 20.23 -1.03 -17.25
CA ARG A 230 20.19 0.43 -17.13
C ARG A 230 18.87 0.92 -17.73
N LEU A 231 18.10 1.64 -16.95
CA LEU A 231 16.77 2.12 -17.33
C LEU A 231 16.83 3.59 -17.76
N GLY A 232 15.99 3.95 -18.72
CA GLY A 232 15.85 5.31 -19.24
C GLY A 232 16.67 5.59 -20.49
N CYS A 233 16.41 6.76 -21.09
CA CYS A 233 17.12 7.32 -22.24
C CYS A 233 17.47 8.77 -21.96
N LEU A 234 18.59 9.25 -22.48
CA LEU A 234 18.95 10.67 -22.48
C LEU A 234 18.51 11.30 -23.82
N TYR A 235 17.70 12.34 -23.74
CA TYR A 235 17.33 13.17 -24.86
C TYR A 235 18.06 14.50 -24.69
N PRO A 236 19.21 14.75 -25.36
CA PRO A 236 19.90 16.02 -25.25
C PRO A 236 19.05 17.15 -25.82
N ALA A 237 19.16 18.34 -25.25
CA ALA A 237 18.60 19.54 -25.87
C ALA A 237 19.27 19.76 -27.23
N SER A 238 18.48 20.07 -28.24
CA SER A 238 18.94 20.47 -29.60
C SER A 238 19.57 21.85 -29.56
#